data_9171373f14142482675fac31ae088866
#
_entry.id   9171373f14142482675fac31ae088866
#
_cell.length_a   1.000
_cell.length_b   1.000
_cell.length_c   1.000
_cell.angle_alpha   90.00
_cell.angle_beta   90.00
_cell.angle_gamma   90.00
#
_symmetry.space_group_name_H-M   'P 1'
#
loop_
_entity.id
_entity.type
_entity.pdbx_description
1 polymer ?
#
loop_
_entity_poly.entity_id
_entity_poly.type
_entity_poly.pdbx_seq_one_letter_code
_entity_poly.pdbx_strand_id
1 'polypeptide(L)'
;FPLRDRTKERKFITNCNVLEGLPNLELDNYDYIIITKSSKDRLSLGNHLVNHTFYGGDRKALTIGVVNLPSENYRLKANEYDWLKNRLADNGMIVSLLDFDRTGRDGADYLLSTYNIPYLFITRGEFGLENYECKDFADLHYKYSNDEIDNFIKDTLRYVELRYRKTKGNSDAYFKRLSDCDLPY
;
A
#
# COMPACT_ATOMS: atom_id res chain seq x y z
N PHE A 1 -14.77 3.22 -18.50
CA PHE A 1 -14.05 4.33 -17.82
C PHE A 1 -15.11 5.28 -17.27
N PRO A 2 -15.07 5.65 -16.00
CA PRO A 2 -15.99 6.63 -15.47
C PRO A 2 -15.75 7.97 -16.18
N LEU A 3 -16.80 8.52 -16.76
CA LEU A 3 -16.76 9.87 -17.30
C LEU A 3 -16.53 10.83 -16.13
N ARG A 4 -15.48 11.62 -16.22
CA ARG A 4 -15.17 12.66 -15.23
C ARG A 4 -16.20 13.78 -15.38
N ASP A 5 -17.24 13.75 -14.57
CA ASP A 5 -18.16 14.87 -14.46
C ASP A 5 -17.44 16.02 -13.72
N ARG A 6 -17.25 17.15 -14.42
CA ARG A 6 -16.60 18.35 -13.88
C ARG A 6 -17.54 19.24 -13.09
N THR A 7 -18.80 18.88 -12.98
CA THR A 7 -19.76 19.64 -12.15
C THR A 7 -19.47 19.39 -10.68
N LYS A 8 -19.62 20.42 -9.84
CA LYS A 8 -19.27 20.36 -8.40
C LYS A 8 -20.07 19.31 -7.61
N GLU A 9 -21.12 18.74 -8.19
CA GLU A 9 -22.03 17.82 -7.51
C GLU A 9 -21.63 16.34 -7.62
N ARG A 10 -20.85 15.93 -8.66
CA ARG A 10 -20.43 14.53 -8.84
C ARG A 10 -19.03 14.45 -9.40
N LYS A 11 -18.04 14.30 -8.55
CA LYS A 11 -16.63 14.16 -8.97
C LYS A 11 -16.31 12.78 -9.55
N PHE A 12 -16.95 11.73 -9.07
CA PHE A 12 -16.74 10.34 -9.49
C PHE A 12 -18.02 9.53 -9.34
N ILE A 13 -18.29 8.68 -10.32
CA ILE A 13 -19.31 7.62 -10.23
C ILE A 13 -18.55 6.31 -10.16
N THR A 14 -18.60 5.62 -9.02
CA THR A 14 -18.11 4.25 -8.88
C THR A 14 -19.29 3.30 -8.97
N ASN A 15 -19.17 2.27 -9.81
CA ASN A 15 -20.22 1.27 -9.96
C ASN A 15 -20.20 0.21 -8.85
N CYS A 16 -19.15 0.17 -8.04
CA CYS A 16 -18.96 -0.83 -6.98
C CYS A 16 -18.50 -0.16 -5.68
N ASN A 17 -19.09 -0.62 -4.60
CA ASN A 17 -18.69 -0.25 -3.24
C ASN A 17 -17.98 -1.44 -2.58
N VAL A 18 -16.96 -1.98 -3.25
CA VAL A 18 -16.14 -3.11 -2.83
C VAL A 18 -14.69 -2.87 -3.26
N LEU A 19 -13.74 -3.53 -2.61
CA LEU A 19 -12.33 -3.53 -3.03
C LEU A 19 -12.22 -3.96 -4.50
N GLU A 20 -11.41 -3.23 -5.24
CA GLU A 20 -11.12 -3.55 -6.63
C GLU A 20 -9.86 -4.42 -6.73
N GLY A 21 -9.83 -5.30 -7.73
CA GLY A 21 -8.69 -6.19 -7.98
C GLY A 21 -8.75 -7.52 -7.23
N LEU A 22 -9.81 -7.80 -6.46
CA LEU A 22 -9.99 -9.10 -5.81
C LEU A 22 -9.92 -10.29 -6.77
N PRO A 23 -10.53 -10.25 -7.97
CA PRO A 23 -10.41 -11.34 -8.94
C PRO A 23 -8.98 -11.60 -9.43
N ASN A 24 -8.08 -10.62 -9.29
CA ASN A 24 -6.68 -10.77 -9.70
C ASN A 24 -5.83 -11.46 -8.62
N LEU A 25 -6.38 -11.67 -7.42
CA LEU A 25 -5.74 -12.45 -6.37
C LEU A 25 -6.15 -13.93 -6.52
N GLU A 26 -5.67 -14.59 -7.57
CA GLU A 26 -6.02 -15.97 -7.92
C GLU A 26 -5.34 -17.01 -7.03
N LEU A 27 -4.20 -16.64 -6.43
CA LEU A 27 -3.41 -17.53 -5.58
C LEU A 27 -3.86 -17.43 -4.13
N ASP A 28 -3.73 -18.52 -3.42
CA ASP A 28 -3.62 -18.53 -1.97
C ASP A 28 -2.13 -18.53 -1.60
N ASN A 29 -1.76 -18.00 -0.43
CA ASN A 29 -0.38 -17.89 0.06
C ASN A 29 0.44 -16.72 -0.49
N TYR A 30 -0.12 -15.51 -0.44
CA TYR A 30 0.63 -14.29 -0.67
C TYR A 30 1.57 -13.96 0.50
N ASP A 31 2.83 -13.68 0.20
CA ASP A 31 3.76 -13.11 1.19
C ASP A 31 3.37 -11.68 1.56
N TYR A 32 2.88 -10.92 0.57
CA TYR A 32 2.33 -9.58 0.79
C TYR A 32 1.08 -9.34 -0.06
N ILE A 33 0.11 -8.62 0.53
CA ILE A 33 -0.99 -8.01 -0.22
C ILE A 33 -0.92 -6.50 0.01
N ILE A 34 -0.76 -5.74 -1.07
CA ILE A 34 -0.63 -4.28 -1.01
C ILE A 34 -1.97 -3.64 -1.36
N ILE A 35 -2.51 -2.82 -0.45
CA ILE A 35 -3.71 -2.01 -0.69
C ILE A 35 -3.28 -0.65 -1.18
N THR A 36 -3.62 -0.29 -2.41
CA THR A 36 -3.38 1.03 -2.99
C THR A 36 -4.62 1.92 -2.93
N LYS A 37 -4.45 3.20 -3.22
CA LYS A 37 -5.55 4.18 -3.21
C LYS A 37 -6.43 4.10 -4.44
N SER A 38 -5.87 3.83 -5.60
CA SER A 38 -6.56 3.96 -6.89
C SER A 38 -6.26 2.79 -7.83
N SER A 39 -7.14 2.60 -8.83
CA SER A 39 -6.90 1.65 -9.92
C SER A 39 -5.62 1.98 -10.69
N LYS A 40 -5.26 3.27 -10.80
CA LYS A 40 -4.02 3.72 -11.47
C LYS A 40 -2.79 3.16 -10.75
N ASP A 41 -2.74 3.31 -9.42
CA ASP A 41 -1.64 2.80 -8.62
C ASP A 41 -1.59 1.27 -8.62
N ARG A 42 -2.75 0.62 -8.48
CA ARG A 42 -2.83 -0.84 -8.55
C ARG A 42 -2.30 -1.38 -9.87
N LEU A 43 -2.69 -0.79 -11.00
CA LEU A 43 -2.25 -1.23 -12.33
C LEU A 43 -0.76 -0.95 -12.53
N SER A 44 -0.28 0.21 -12.10
CA SER A 44 1.15 0.58 -12.19
C SER A 44 2.02 -0.35 -11.36
N LEU A 45 1.67 -0.56 -10.10
CA LEU A 45 2.40 -1.46 -9.21
C LEU A 45 2.28 -2.91 -9.66
N GLY A 46 1.08 -3.38 -10.03
CA GLY A 46 0.87 -4.74 -10.52
C GLY A 46 1.68 -5.05 -11.78
N ASN A 47 1.73 -4.12 -12.74
CA ASN A 47 2.55 -4.26 -13.94
C ASN A 47 4.05 -4.31 -13.61
N HIS A 48 4.51 -3.49 -12.67
CA HIS A 48 5.89 -3.53 -12.21
C HIS A 48 6.24 -4.89 -11.58
N LEU A 49 5.39 -5.41 -10.69
CA LEU A 49 5.59 -6.67 -10.00
C LEU A 49 5.57 -7.91 -10.93
N VAL A 50 4.82 -7.86 -12.03
CA VAL A 50 4.84 -8.94 -13.05
C VAL A 50 6.17 -9.01 -13.79
N ASN A 51 6.83 -7.87 -13.99
CA ASN A 51 8.08 -7.78 -14.74
C ASN A 51 9.33 -7.88 -13.86
N HIS A 52 9.20 -7.81 -12.54
CA HIS A 52 10.31 -7.81 -11.59
C HIS A 52 10.09 -8.84 -10.48
N THR A 53 11.11 -9.61 -10.13
CA THR A 53 11.06 -10.61 -9.06
C THR A 53 11.69 -10.07 -7.80
N PHE A 54 10.96 -10.11 -6.70
CA PHE A 54 11.42 -9.72 -5.38
C PHE A 54 11.74 -10.97 -4.56
N TYR A 55 12.78 -10.91 -3.72
CA TYR A 55 13.22 -12.03 -2.90
C TYR A 55 13.18 -11.68 -1.43
N GLY A 56 12.68 -12.61 -0.62
CA GLY A 56 12.73 -12.55 0.84
C GLY A 56 14.14 -12.80 1.39
N GLY A 57 14.27 -12.68 2.72
CA GLY A 57 15.56 -12.90 3.42
C GLY A 57 16.13 -14.30 3.27
N ASP A 58 15.29 -15.30 2.98
CA ASP A 58 15.65 -16.69 2.67
C ASP A 58 15.94 -16.94 1.19
N ARG A 59 15.97 -15.89 0.37
CA ARG A 59 16.12 -15.91 -1.10
C ARG A 59 14.97 -16.61 -1.85
N LYS A 60 13.85 -16.84 -1.20
CA LYS A 60 12.62 -17.28 -1.86
C LYS A 60 11.98 -16.10 -2.59
N ALA A 61 11.49 -16.33 -3.81
CA ALA A 61 10.71 -15.34 -4.53
C ALA A 61 9.42 -14.99 -3.75
N LEU A 62 9.18 -13.69 -3.57
CA LEU A 62 7.98 -13.20 -2.89
C LEU A 62 6.78 -13.22 -3.83
N THR A 63 5.65 -13.68 -3.32
CA THR A 63 4.35 -13.57 -3.98
C THR A 63 3.63 -12.34 -3.47
N ILE A 64 3.46 -11.34 -4.32
CA ILE A 64 2.89 -10.04 -3.95
C ILE A 64 1.60 -9.80 -4.74
N GLY A 65 0.48 -9.61 -4.05
CA GLY A 65 -0.79 -9.23 -4.63
C GLY A 65 -1.09 -7.75 -4.45
N VAL A 66 -1.91 -7.17 -5.34
CA VAL A 66 -2.28 -5.75 -5.26
C VAL A 66 -3.77 -5.58 -5.45
N VAL A 67 -4.39 -4.85 -4.53
CA VAL A 67 -5.80 -4.41 -4.59
C VAL A 67 -5.87 -2.90 -4.39
N ASN A 68 -7.00 -2.27 -4.72
CA ASN A 68 -7.18 -0.85 -4.42
C ASN A 68 -8.54 -0.54 -3.78
N LEU A 69 -8.57 0.55 -3.04
CA LEU A 69 -9.80 1.14 -2.53
C LEU A 69 -10.59 1.76 -3.68
N PRO A 70 -11.92 1.57 -3.75
CA PRO A 70 -12.73 2.07 -4.87
C PRO A 70 -12.92 3.59 -4.86
N SER A 71 -12.68 4.25 -3.73
CA SER A 71 -12.80 5.71 -3.60
C SER A 71 -12.02 6.25 -2.41
N GLU A 72 -11.84 7.58 -2.37
CA GLU A 72 -11.13 8.27 -1.28
C GLU A 72 -11.75 8.08 0.10
N ASN A 73 -13.07 7.99 0.17
CA ASN A 73 -13.81 7.85 1.42
C ASN A 73 -14.16 6.41 1.75
N TYR A 74 -13.65 5.45 0.95
CA TYR A 74 -13.93 4.05 1.21
C TYR A 74 -13.29 3.58 2.50
N ARG A 75 -14.08 2.85 3.28
CA ARG A 75 -13.61 2.17 4.49
C ARG A 75 -13.60 0.68 4.23
N LEU A 76 -12.45 0.05 4.37
CA LEU A 76 -12.30 -1.41 4.27
C LEU A 76 -13.29 -2.08 5.22
N LYS A 77 -14.05 -3.03 4.71
CA LYS A 77 -15.04 -3.78 5.49
C LYS A 77 -14.38 -4.99 6.16
N ALA A 78 -14.92 -5.41 7.30
CA ALA A 78 -14.38 -6.56 8.04
C ALA A 78 -14.33 -7.85 7.20
N ASN A 79 -15.38 -8.13 6.43
CA ASN A 79 -15.42 -9.30 5.56
C ASN A 79 -14.39 -9.23 4.40
N GLU A 80 -14.08 -8.05 3.90
CA GLU A 80 -13.03 -7.86 2.89
C GLU A 80 -11.64 -8.07 3.51
N TYR A 81 -11.42 -7.54 4.70
CA TYR A 81 -10.19 -7.78 5.46
C TYR A 81 -9.97 -9.27 5.74
N ASP A 82 -11.01 -9.97 6.23
CA ASP A 82 -10.94 -11.40 6.49
C ASP A 82 -10.67 -12.20 5.22
N TRP A 83 -11.29 -11.79 4.11
CA TRP A 83 -11.05 -12.41 2.81
C TRP A 83 -9.58 -12.26 2.36
N LEU A 84 -9.00 -11.05 2.49
CA LEU A 84 -7.59 -10.81 2.18
C LEU A 84 -6.67 -11.59 3.11
N LYS A 85 -6.97 -11.61 4.41
CA LYS A 85 -6.19 -12.32 5.42
C LYS A 85 -6.11 -13.81 5.15
N ASN A 86 -7.20 -14.42 4.71
CA ASN A 86 -7.26 -15.84 4.38
C ASN A 86 -6.43 -16.22 3.15
N ARG A 87 -5.92 -15.26 2.39
CA ARG A 87 -5.04 -15.46 1.24
C ARG A 87 -3.57 -15.25 1.53
N LEU A 88 -3.23 -14.91 2.74
CA LEU A 88 -1.84 -14.76 3.15
C LEU A 88 -1.19 -16.12 3.44
N ALA A 89 0.09 -16.22 3.13
CA ALA A 89 0.95 -17.27 3.68
C ALA A 89 1.04 -17.14 5.20
N ASP A 90 1.54 -18.18 5.89
CA ASP A 90 1.63 -18.23 7.36
C ASP A 90 2.28 -16.99 7.99
N ASN A 91 3.26 -16.40 7.33
CA ASN A 91 3.96 -15.19 7.75
C ASN A 91 3.67 -14.00 6.82
N GLY A 92 2.65 -14.12 6.00
CA GLY A 92 2.25 -13.06 5.06
C GLY A 92 1.69 -11.84 5.75
N MET A 93 1.69 -10.71 5.04
CA MET A 93 1.31 -9.43 5.59
C MET A 93 0.48 -8.61 4.60
N ILE A 94 -0.60 -8.00 5.09
CA ILE A 94 -1.29 -6.93 4.35
C ILE A 94 -0.58 -5.62 4.70
N VAL A 95 -0.29 -4.81 3.69
CA VAL A 95 0.30 -3.47 3.84
C VAL A 95 -0.50 -2.47 3.01
N SER A 96 -0.48 -1.20 3.37
CA SER A 96 -1.12 -0.16 2.56
C SER A 96 -0.08 0.77 1.94
N LEU A 97 -0.32 1.17 0.69
CA LEU A 97 0.45 2.15 -0.06
C LEU A 97 -0.54 3.14 -0.68
N LEU A 98 -0.90 4.13 0.11
CA LEU A 98 -1.88 5.16 -0.26
C LEU A 98 -1.18 6.41 -0.79
N ASP A 99 -1.97 7.45 -1.12
CA ASP A 99 -1.42 8.72 -1.60
C ASP A 99 -0.43 9.34 -0.58
N PHE A 100 0.56 10.06 -1.08
CA PHE A 100 1.62 10.68 -0.26
C PHE A 100 1.21 12.06 0.28
N ASP A 101 -0.08 12.26 0.42
CA ASP A 101 -0.67 13.47 0.97
C ASP A 101 -1.35 13.20 2.33
N ARG A 102 -1.93 14.27 2.92
CA ARG A 102 -2.63 14.17 4.20
C ARG A 102 -3.80 13.18 4.16
N THR A 103 -4.56 13.16 3.06
CA THR A 103 -5.72 12.25 2.92
C THR A 103 -5.29 10.80 2.87
N GLY A 104 -4.20 10.51 2.15
CA GLY A 104 -3.62 9.17 2.12
C GLY A 104 -3.10 8.74 3.50
N ARG A 105 -2.45 9.65 4.25
CA ARG A 105 -2.02 9.39 5.63
C ARG A 105 -3.21 9.07 6.54
N ASP A 106 -4.26 9.90 6.53
CA ASP A 106 -5.46 9.68 7.35
C ASP A 106 -6.12 8.31 7.03
N GLY A 107 -6.11 7.92 5.75
CA GLY A 107 -6.56 6.60 5.32
C GLY A 107 -5.66 5.47 5.81
N ALA A 108 -4.35 5.64 5.76
CA ALA A 108 -3.36 4.66 6.24
C ALA A 108 -3.44 4.49 7.77
N ASP A 109 -3.56 5.58 8.52
CA ASP A 109 -3.75 5.56 9.98
C ASP A 109 -5.06 4.86 10.36
N TYR A 110 -6.12 5.04 9.59
CA TYR A 110 -7.36 4.28 9.77
C TYR A 110 -7.13 2.76 9.58
N LEU A 111 -6.46 2.35 8.50
CA LEU A 111 -6.18 0.94 8.24
C LEU A 111 -5.29 0.33 9.33
N LEU A 112 -4.31 1.08 9.81
CA LEU A 112 -3.43 0.65 10.89
C LEU A 112 -4.19 0.52 12.22
N SER A 113 -4.97 1.53 12.61
CA SER A 113 -5.69 1.52 13.89
C SER A 113 -6.83 0.50 13.94
N THR A 114 -7.50 0.27 12.80
CA THR A 114 -8.68 -0.61 12.76
C THR A 114 -8.32 -2.07 12.52
N TYR A 115 -7.36 -2.33 11.63
CA TYR A 115 -7.03 -3.68 11.15
C TYR A 115 -5.58 -4.08 11.41
N ASN A 116 -4.80 -3.20 12.05
CA ASN A 116 -3.36 -3.40 12.25
C ASN A 116 -2.61 -3.63 10.92
N ILE A 117 -3.03 -2.93 9.86
CA ILE A 117 -2.40 -2.95 8.54
C ILE A 117 -1.34 -1.83 8.52
N PRO A 118 -0.03 -2.17 8.55
CA PRO A 118 1.02 -1.18 8.43
C PRO A 118 1.02 -0.53 7.06
N TYR A 119 1.56 0.67 6.97
CA TYR A 119 1.63 1.39 5.72
C TYR A 119 3.07 1.58 5.22
N LEU A 120 3.20 1.51 3.91
CA LEU A 120 4.38 1.94 3.18
C LEU A 120 4.21 3.43 2.92
N PHE A 121 4.86 4.24 3.73
CA PHE A 121 4.81 5.68 3.56
C PHE A 121 6.19 6.19 3.18
N ILE A 122 6.23 7.05 2.15
CA ILE A 122 7.46 7.66 1.72
C ILE A 122 7.66 8.92 2.57
N THR A 123 8.68 8.92 3.42
CA THR A 123 9.12 10.12 4.10
C THR A 123 10.32 10.70 3.38
N ARG A 124 10.42 12.04 3.34
CA ARG A 124 11.60 12.73 2.80
C ARG A 124 12.86 12.15 3.44
N GLY A 125 13.80 11.72 2.62
CA GLY A 125 15.14 11.30 3.06
C GLY A 125 15.29 9.86 3.54
N GLU A 126 14.23 9.10 3.85
CA GLU A 126 14.39 7.70 4.32
C GLU A 126 14.83 6.74 3.21
N PHE A 127 14.56 7.05 1.94
CA PHE A 127 14.84 6.16 0.80
C PHE A 127 15.67 6.81 -0.30
N GLY A 128 16.32 7.94 -0.04
CA GLY A 128 17.12 8.66 -1.04
C GLY A 128 16.30 9.35 -2.13
N LEU A 129 15.00 9.34 -2.03
CA LEU A 129 14.08 10.00 -2.95
C LEU A 129 13.85 11.44 -2.47
N GLU A 130 14.78 12.35 -2.79
CA GLU A 130 14.85 13.69 -2.18
C GLU A 130 13.80 14.70 -2.65
N ASN A 131 13.06 14.44 -3.74
CA ASN A 131 12.15 15.40 -4.34
C ASN A 131 10.74 14.84 -4.56
N TYR A 132 9.89 14.99 -3.56
CA TYR A 132 8.50 14.56 -3.60
C TYR A 132 7.57 15.55 -4.28
N GLU A 133 7.64 15.62 -5.57
CA GLU A 133 6.53 16.10 -6.40
C GLU A 133 5.58 14.97 -6.81
N CYS A 134 5.80 13.74 -6.30
CA CYS A 134 4.95 12.59 -6.55
C CYS A 134 3.81 12.56 -5.54
N LYS A 135 2.59 12.47 -6.04
CA LYS A 135 1.40 12.38 -5.22
C LYS A 135 1.08 10.94 -4.80
N ASP A 136 1.39 10.00 -5.65
CA ASP A 136 1.03 8.59 -5.53
C ASP A 136 2.10 7.69 -6.16
N PHE A 137 1.91 6.36 -6.05
CA PHE A 137 2.85 5.40 -6.61
C PHE A 137 2.97 5.46 -8.12
N ALA A 138 1.89 5.73 -8.83
CA ALA A 138 1.95 5.81 -10.29
C ALA A 138 2.78 7.01 -10.77
N ASP A 139 2.71 8.14 -10.06
CA ASP A 139 3.57 9.30 -10.33
C ASP A 139 5.04 8.96 -10.03
N LEU A 140 5.29 8.21 -8.93
CA LEU A 140 6.62 7.72 -8.58
C LEU A 140 7.18 6.81 -9.68
N HIS A 141 6.40 5.82 -10.11
CA HIS A 141 6.78 4.85 -11.14
C HIS A 141 7.00 5.51 -12.52
N TYR A 142 6.32 6.62 -12.79
CA TYR A 142 6.55 7.39 -14.01
C TYR A 142 7.85 8.19 -13.96
N LYS A 143 8.24 8.69 -12.79
CA LYS A 143 9.36 9.63 -12.63
C LYS A 143 10.72 8.96 -12.43
N TYR A 144 10.73 7.78 -11.80
CA TYR A 144 11.94 7.06 -11.42
C TYR A 144 12.20 5.83 -12.28
N SER A 145 13.46 5.41 -12.35
CA SER A 145 13.86 4.18 -13.06
C SER A 145 13.33 2.92 -12.36
N ASN A 146 13.26 1.82 -13.10
CA ASN A 146 12.85 0.54 -12.54
C ASN A 146 13.72 0.09 -11.36
N ASP A 147 15.04 0.33 -11.41
CA ASP A 147 15.94 -0.02 -10.32
C ASP A 147 15.66 0.78 -9.04
N GLU A 148 15.32 2.06 -9.16
CA GLU A 148 14.94 2.90 -8.04
C GLU A 148 13.61 2.45 -7.44
N ILE A 149 12.65 2.09 -8.29
CA ILE A 149 11.35 1.53 -7.84
C ILE A 149 11.55 0.17 -7.17
N ASP A 150 12.40 -0.70 -7.71
CA ASP A 150 12.74 -1.99 -7.10
C ASP A 150 13.34 -1.82 -5.70
N ASN A 151 14.28 -0.88 -5.56
CA ASN A 151 14.89 -0.58 -4.27
C ASN A 151 13.85 -0.01 -3.30
N PHE A 152 13.01 0.91 -3.75
CA PHE A 152 11.92 1.44 -2.95
C PHE A 152 11.01 0.33 -2.41
N ILE A 153 10.55 -0.59 -3.28
CA ILE A 153 9.66 -1.68 -2.86
C ILE A 153 10.39 -2.61 -1.86
N LYS A 154 11.64 -3.01 -2.15
CA LYS A 154 12.44 -3.88 -1.28
C LYS A 154 12.65 -3.26 0.10
N ASP A 155 13.09 -2.02 0.13
CA ASP A 155 13.47 -1.33 1.39
C ASP A 155 12.24 -1.04 2.24
N THR A 156 11.13 -0.60 1.62
CA THR A 156 9.90 -0.33 2.34
C THR A 156 9.26 -1.59 2.90
N LEU A 157 9.18 -2.68 2.14
CA LEU A 157 8.66 -3.95 2.64
C LEU A 157 9.53 -4.50 3.78
N ARG A 158 10.86 -4.46 3.63
CA ARG A 158 11.79 -4.87 4.69
C ARG A 158 11.67 -4.03 5.95
N TYR A 159 11.52 -2.73 5.79
CA TYR A 159 11.35 -1.80 6.92
C TYR A 159 10.08 -2.09 7.70
N VAL A 160 8.94 -2.25 7.00
CA VAL A 160 7.67 -2.59 7.62
C VAL A 160 7.74 -3.94 8.32
N GLU A 161 8.33 -4.94 7.69
CA GLU A 161 8.51 -6.26 8.28
C GLU A 161 9.30 -6.20 9.59
N LEU A 162 10.45 -5.54 9.58
CA LEU A 162 11.30 -5.41 10.77
C LEU A 162 10.60 -4.63 11.90
N ARG A 163 9.89 -3.56 11.57
CA ARG A 163 9.17 -2.77 12.56
C ARG A 163 7.94 -3.48 13.10
N TYR A 164 7.14 -4.05 12.23
CA TYR A 164 5.92 -4.76 12.60
C TYR A 164 6.21 -6.01 13.42
N ARG A 165 7.19 -6.81 13.04
CA ARG A 165 7.59 -8.01 13.82
C ARG A 165 8.15 -7.64 15.19
N LYS A 166 8.89 -6.54 15.31
CA LYS A 166 9.44 -6.07 16.60
C LYS A 166 8.37 -5.51 17.54
N THR A 167 7.23 -5.06 17.00
CA THR A 167 6.12 -4.44 17.75
C THR A 167 4.92 -5.36 17.88
N LYS A 168 4.97 -6.58 17.34
CA LYS A 168 3.88 -7.55 17.41
C LYS A 168 3.53 -7.81 18.89
N GLY A 169 2.43 -7.20 19.35
CA GLY A 169 1.98 -7.18 20.74
C GLY A 169 1.94 -5.80 21.43
N ASN A 170 2.42 -4.74 20.76
CA ASN A 170 2.34 -3.39 21.30
C ASN A 170 2.10 -2.37 20.18
N SER A 171 0.85 -2.25 19.76
CA SER A 171 0.42 -1.25 18.76
C SER A 171 0.76 0.17 19.18
N ASP A 172 0.68 0.47 20.48
CA ASP A 172 1.00 1.80 21.02
C ASP A 172 2.47 2.19 20.83
N ALA A 173 3.38 1.20 20.89
CA ALA A 173 4.81 1.44 20.64
C ALA A 173 5.12 1.71 19.17
N TYR A 174 4.31 1.18 18.24
CA TYR A 174 4.44 1.48 16.81
C TYR A 174 4.02 2.93 16.53
N PHE A 175 2.86 3.34 17.03
CA PHE A 175 2.37 4.73 16.90
C PHE A 175 3.32 5.74 17.54
N LYS A 176 3.81 5.47 18.76
CA LYS A 176 4.73 6.35 19.46
C LYS A 176 6.05 6.56 18.70
N ARG A 177 6.57 5.53 18.03
CA ARG A 177 7.80 5.65 17.23
C ARG A 177 7.60 6.36 15.90
N LEU A 178 6.39 6.30 15.30
CA LEU A 178 6.06 7.08 14.11
C LEU A 178 5.84 8.55 14.43
N SER A 179 5.31 8.86 15.64
CA SER A 179 5.16 10.24 16.10
C SER A 179 6.48 10.88 16.53
N ASP A 180 7.46 10.06 16.96
CA ASP A 180 8.81 10.50 17.35
C ASP A 180 9.76 10.67 16.14
N CYS A 181 9.37 10.19 14.95
CA CYS A 181 10.00 10.59 13.71
C CYS A 181 9.44 11.98 13.37
N ASP A 182 10.18 13.04 13.64
CA ASP A 182 9.91 14.39 13.17
C ASP A 182 9.72 14.34 11.64
N LEU A 183 8.47 14.23 11.23
CA LEU A 183 8.10 14.36 9.82
C LEU A 183 8.09 15.86 9.54
N PRO A 184 9.03 16.40 8.76
CA PRO A 184 8.94 17.79 8.33
C PRO A 184 7.65 17.94 7.51
N TYR A 185 6.82 18.87 7.92
CA TYR A 185 5.60 19.30 7.24
C TYR A 185 5.91 19.88 5.86
#